data_f1d2669f7d77c9079f98bafacf4cb587
#
_entry.id   f1d2669f7d77c9079f98bafacf4cb587
#
_cell.length_a   1.000
_cell.length_b   1.000
_cell.length_c   1.000
_cell.angle_alpha   90.00
_cell.angle_beta   90.00
_cell.angle_gamma   90.00
#
_symmetry.space_group_name_H-M   'P 1'
#
loop_
_entity.id
_entity.type
_entity.pdbx_description
1 polymer ?
#
loop_
_entity_poly.entity_id
_entity_poly.type
_entity_poly.pdbx_seq_one_letter_code
_entity_poly.pdbx_strand_id
1 'polypeptide(L)'
;AMTDCGCGRVRLACQNCYFETQGAFTGEVSVEMAKDAGCEYIIIGHSERRQYFGETDEMVNKKAKKILSEGLVPIICCGESLEQRESGVTDTHIASQIKAALNGLTSEEVAKSIIAYEPIWAIGTGKTCDSVEANRVIAMIRGVVKEVAGADAADKIRILYGGSVKPETIEEQMAQSDIDGALVGGASLKADSFAKIVRGALK
;
A
#
# COMPACT_ATOMS: atom_id res chain seq x y z
N ALA A 1 -11.75 12.74 -16.76
CA ALA A 1 -12.47 11.48 -17.07
C ALA A 1 -13.06 10.78 -15.83
N MET A 2 -12.45 10.89 -14.64
CA MET A 2 -13.00 10.28 -13.41
C MET A 2 -14.03 11.17 -12.70
N THR A 3 -14.08 12.43 -12.98
CA THR A 3 -15.07 13.38 -12.43
C THR A 3 -16.49 13.15 -12.92
N ASP A 4 -16.68 12.36 -13.99
CA ASP A 4 -17.98 12.13 -14.62
C ASP A 4 -18.71 10.84 -14.20
N CYS A 5 -18.10 10.00 -13.34
CA CYS A 5 -18.78 8.74 -12.95
C CYS A 5 -19.93 8.93 -11.96
N GLY A 6 -20.20 10.15 -11.48
CA GLY A 6 -21.27 10.46 -10.52
C GLY A 6 -21.18 9.72 -9.19
N CYS A 7 -20.10 8.96 -8.98
CA CYS A 7 -19.89 8.12 -7.81
C CYS A 7 -18.93 8.82 -6.83
N GLY A 8 -19.46 9.59 -5.89
CA GLY A 8 -18.68 10.29 -4.87
C GLY A 8 -17.83 9.37 -3.95
N ARG A 9 -17.84 8.05 -4.18
CA ARG A 9 -17.05 7.06 -3.43
C ARG A 9 -15.75 6.64 -4.12
N VAL A 10 -15.58 6.94 -5.44
CA VAL A 10 -14.35 6.64 -6.16
C VAL A 10 -13.39 7.81 -6.01
N ARG A 11 -12.15 7.52 -5.66
CA ARG A 11 -11.08 8.50 -5.46
C ARG A 11 -9.94 8.26 -6.42
N LEU A 12 -9.23 9.32 -6.79
CA LEU A 12 -8.07 9.23 -7.67
C LEU A 12 -6.79 9.03 -6.84
N ALA A 13 -5.94 8.10 -7.29
CA ALA A 13 -4.62 7.88 -6.74
C ALA A 13 -3.54 8.01 -7.82
N CYS A 14 -2.42 8.68 -7.50
CA CYS A 14 -1.20 8.62 -8.29
C CYS A 14 -0.40 7.37 -7.91
N GLN A 15 0.28 6.73 -8.88
CA GLN A 15 1.05 5.50 -8.62
C GLN A 15 2.47 5.73 -8.11
N ASN A 16 2.92 6.98 -8.06
CA ASN A 16 4.21 7.42 -7.50
C ASN A 16 4.24 8.94 -7.42
N CYS A 17 5.18 9.47 -6.64
CA CYS A 17 5.58 10.89 -6.66
C CYS A 17 7.06 11.05 -6.33
N TYR A 18 7.57 12.27 -6.50
CA TYR A 18 8.85 12.68 -5.94
C TYR A 18 8.61 13.54 -4.68
N PHE A 19 9.59 13.58 -3.79
CA PHE A 19 9.44 14.25 -2.49
C PHE A 19 9.88 15.72 -2.49
N GLU A 20 10.47 16.22 -3.58
CA GLU A 20 10.81 17.64 -3.73
C GLU A 20 9.67 18.42 -4.37
N THR A 21 9.44 19.64 -3.85
CA THR A 21 8.39 20.53 -4.35
C THR A 21 8.72 21.09 -5.73
N GLN A 22 10.01 21.43 -5.97
CA GLN A 22 10.49 22.01 -7.22
C GLN A 22 11.97 21.65 -7.43
N GLY A 23 12.41 21.72 -8.68
CA GLY A 23 13.79 21.47 -9.05
C GLY A 23 13.93 20.82 -10.42
N ALA A 24 15.17 20.54 -10.83
CA ALA A 24 15.48 19.86 -12.08
C ALA A 24 15.48 18.34 -11.87
N PHE A 25 14.30 17.74 -11.79
CA PHE A 25 14.08 16.31 -11.60
C PHE A 25 13.34 15.74 -12.81
N THR A 26 14.03 15.68 -13.95
CA THR A 26 13.44 15.29 -15.23
C THR A 26 12.73 13.93 -15.15
N GLY A 27 11.44 13.91 -15.47
CA GLY A 27 10.60 12.73 -15.47
C GLY A 27 9.84 12.48 -14.15
N GLU A 28 10.12 13.24 -13.09
CA GLU A 28 9.42 13.11 -11.82
C GLU A 28 8.15 13.97 -11.76
N VAL A 29 7.17 13.52 -10.96
CA VAL A 29 5.92 14.22 -10.67
C VAL A 29 5.94 14.61 -9.18
N SER A 30 5.77 15.89 -8.87
CA SER A 30 5.68 16.34 -7.47
C SER A 30 4.33 16.00 -6.86
N VAL A 31 4.25 16.03 -5.53
CA VAL A 31 2.98 15.82 -4.80
C VAL A 31 1.96 16.90 -5.16
N GLU A 32 2.41 18.15 -5.35
CA GLU A 32 1.57 19.28 -5.74
C GLU A 32 0.96 19.07 -7.13
N MET A 33 1.73 18.55 -8.10
CA MET A 33 1.22 18.20 -9.43
C MET A 33 0.15 17.10 -9.36
N ALA A 34 0.37 16.07 -8.54
CA ALA A 34 -0.62 15.00 -8.32
C ALA A 34 -1.90 15.56 -7.69
N LYS A 35 -1.76 16.46 -6.71
CA LYS A 35 -2.88 17.14 -6.04
C LYS A 35 -3.67 18.02 -7.02
N ASP A 36 -3.01 18.79 -7.86
CA ASP A 36 -3.63 19.63 -8.88
C ASP A 36 -4.41 18.80 -9.92
N ALA A 37 -3.91 17.59 -10.22
CA ALA A 37 -4.62 16.62 -11.06
C ALA A 37 -5.84 15.96 -10.35
N GLY A 38 -6.12 16.30 -9.08
CA GLY A 38 -7.24 15.79 -8.31
C GLY A 38 -6.97 14.50 -7.55
N CYS A 39 -5.70 14.08 -7.39
CA CYS A 39 -5.37 12.92 -6.58
C CYS A 39 -5.59 13.22 -5.09
N GLU A 40 -6.16 12.25 -4.38
CA GLU A 40 -6.28 12.26 -2.92
C GLU A 40 -5.31 11.27 -2.26
N TYR A 41 -4.84 10.29 -3.03
CA TYR A 41 -3.93 9.22 -2.59
C TYR A 41 -2.72 9.12 -3.49
N ILE A 42 -1.60 8.63 -2.95
CA ILE A 42 -0.39 8.34 -3.73
C ILE A 42 0.22 7.02 -3.24
N ILE A 43 0.44 6.08 -4.16
CA ILE A 43 1.15 4.83 -3.90
C ILE A 43 2.65 5.12 -3.88
N ILE A 44 3.36 4.61 -2.88
CA ILE A 44 4.82 4.74 -2.73
C ILE A 44 5.44 3.44 -2.25
N GLY A 45 6.70 3.20 -2.62
CA GLY A 45 7.43 2.01 -2.20
C GLY A 45 6.96 0.71 -2.82
N HIS A 46 6.17 0.75 -3.92
CA HIS A 46 5.73 -0.45 -4.63
C HIS A 46 6.92 -1.34 -4.99
N SER A 47 6.75 -2.66 -4.90
CA SER A 47 7.83 -3.64 -5.14
C SER A 47 8.56 -3.43 -6.47
N GLU A 48 7.86 -3.12 -7.54
CA GLU A 48 8.46 -2.81 -8.85
C GLU A 48 9.36 -1.57 -8.79
N ARG A 49 8.97 -0.54 -8.04
CA ARG A 49 9.79 0.66 -7.90
C ARG A 49 11.05 0.41 -7.08
N ARG A 50 10.96 -0.43 -6.06
CA ARG A 50 12.12 -0.88 -5.29
C ARG A 50 13.08 -1.69 -6.16
N GLN A 51 12.53 -2.62 -6.95
CA GLN A 51 13.31 -3.54 -7.78
C GLN A 51 13.91 -2.88 -9.02
N TYR A 52 13.13 -2.10 -9.77
CA TYR A 52 13.55 -1.58 -11.08
C TYR A 52 14.09 -0.16 -11.05
N PHE A 53 13.70 0.63 -10.04
CA PHE A 53 14.04 2.05 -9.94
C PHE A 53 14.84 2.39 -8.69
N GLY A 54 15.23 1.40 -7.88
CA GLY A 54 16.09 1.59 -6.71
C GLY A 54 15.42 2.43 -5.59
N GLU A 55 14.10 2.40 -5.48
CA GLU A 55 13.38 3.13 -4.42
C GLU A 55 13.71 2.53 -3.05
N THR A 56 14.35 3.33 -2.19
CA THR A 56 14.80 2.92 -0.85
C THR A 56 13.76 3.23 0.22
N ASP A 57 13.89 2.62 1.41
CA ASP A 57 13.02 2.91 2.55
C ASP A 57 13.12 4.38 2.99
N GLU A 58 14.31 4.99 2.88
CA GLU A 58 14.50 6.42 3.15
C GLU A 58 13.70 7.29 2.16
N MET A 59 13.73 6.95 0.86
CA MET A 59 12.94 7.65 -0.16
C MET A 59 11.45 7.51 0.12
N VAL A 60 10.98 6.32 0.51
CA VAL A 60 9.58 6.07 0.89
C VAL A 60 9.18 6.94 2.08
N ASN A 61 10.01 7.05 3.11
CA ASN A 61 9.75 7.91 4.26
C ASN A 61 9.66 9.40 3.87
N LYS A 62 10.60 9.90 3.04
CA LYS A 62 10.55 11.27 2.53
C LYS A 62 9.27 11.55 1.73
N LYS A 63 8.86 10.60 0.87
CA LYS A 63 7.61 10.69 0.11
C LYS A 63 6.39 10.69 1.04
N ALA A 64 6.33 9.79 2.03
CA ALA A 64 5.23 9.73 2.99
C ALA A 64 5.05 11.06 3.73
N LYS A 65 6.14 11.64 4.24
CA LYS A 65 6.13 12.95 4.90
C LYS A 65 5.63 14.07 3.99
N LYS A 66 6.14 14.10 2.74
CA LYS A 66 5.71 15.12 1.77
C LYS A 66 4.24 14.98 1.39
N ILE A 67 3.75 13.76 1.16
CA ILE A 67 2.34 13.50 0.84
C ILE A 67 1.43 13.97 1.98
N LEU A 68 1.76 13.62 3.22
CA LEU A 68 0.99 14.01 4.41
C LEU A 68 1.00 15.54 4.64
N SER A 69 2.14 16.19 4.43
CA SER A 69 2.25 17.66 4.57
C SER A 69 1.39 18.42 3.56
N GLU A 70 1.10 17.84 2.40
CA GLU A 70 0.20 18.40 1.38
C GLU A 70 -1.28 18.02 1.60
N GLY A 71 -1.58 17.26 2.65
CA GLY A 71 -2.92 16.82 3.01
C GLY A 71 -3.45 15.64 2.20
N LEU A 72 -2.58 14.94 1.47
CA LEU A 72 -2.93 13.71 0.75
C LEU A 72 -2.63 12.49 1.64
N VAL A 73 -3.06 11.31 1.18
CA VAL A 73 -2.92 10.05 1.90
C VAL A 73 -1.90 9.14 1.18
N PRO A 74 -0.79 8.76 1.84
CA PRO A 74 0.14 7.78 1.28
C PRO A 74 -0.41 6.36 1.40
N ILE A 75 -0.24 5.56 0.33
CA ILE A 75 -0.39 4.10 0.34
C ILE A 75 1.03 3.53 0.30
N ILE A 76 1.51 3.06 1.45
CA ILE A 76 2.90 2.65 1.66
C ILE A 76 3.01 1.15 1.43
N CYS A 77 3.72 0.74 0.37
CA CYS A 77 3.94 -0.66 0.04
C CYS A 77 5.15 -1.22 0.78
N CYS A 78 4.99 -2.43 1.31
CA CYS A 78 6.03 -3.24 1.92
C CYS A 78 5.87 -4.69 1.52
N GLY A 79 6.93 -5.48 1.60
CA GLY A 79 6.85 -6.90 1.30
C GLY A 79 8.20 -7.56 1.12
N GLU A 80 8.20 -8.89 1.10
CA GLU A 80 9.38 -9.72 1.01
C GLU A 80 9.49 -10.49 -0.30
N SER A 81 10.72 -10.73 -0.74
CA SER A 81 11.04 -11.61 -1.85
C SER A 81 10.92 -13.09 -1.44
N LEU A 82 10.94 -14.00 -2.44
CA LEU A 82 10.96 -15.43 -2.18
C LEU A 82 12.18 -15.84 -1.36
N GLU A 83 13.35 -15.30 -1.67
CA GLU A 83 14.60 -15.59 -0.95
C GLU A 83 14.50 -15.17 0.53
N GLN A 84 13.95 -13.99 0.81
CA GLN A 84 13.74 -13.50 2.17
C GLN A 84 12.76 -14.40 2.94
N ARG A 85 11.70 -14.85 2.26
CA ARG A 85 10.73 -15.77 2.86
C ARG A 85 11.35 -17.13 3.17
N GLU A 86 12.07 -17.73 2.23
CA GLU A 86 12.71 -19.04 2.39
C GLU A 86 13.83 -19.02 3.44
N SER A 87 14.50 -17.86 3.62
CA SER A 87 15.48 -17.67 4.69
C SER A 87 14.86 -17.35 6.07
N GLY A 88 13.55 -17.26 6.17
CA GLY A 88 12.85 -17.05 7.44
C GLY A 88 12.94 -15.63 7.99
N VAL A 89 13.30 -14.63 7.18
CA VAL A 89 13.45 -13.23 7.61
C VAL A 89 12.25 -12.33 7.28
N THR A 90 11.14 -12.89 6.81
CA THR A 90 9.91 -12.15 6.44
C THR A 90 9.54 -11.10 7.48
N ASP A 91 9.33 -11.52 8.71
CA ASP A 91 8.81 -10.62 9.76
C ASP A 91 9.79 -9.51 10.10
N THR A 92 11.10 -9.84 10.23
CA THR A 92 12.13 -8.84 10.54
C THR A 92 12.35 -7.86 9.38
N HIS A 93 12.31 -8.34 8.14
CA HIS A 93 12.45 -7.50 6.95
C HIS A 93 11.27 -6.51 6.83
N ILE A 94 10.04 -7.01 6.90
CA ILE A 94 8.84 -6.16 6.79
C ILE A 94 8.76 -5.18 7.96
N ALA A 95 9.05 -5.63 9.20
CA ALA A 95 9.10 -4.73 10.35
C ALA A 95 10.11 -3.60 10.17
N SER A 96 11.28 -3.88 9.58
CA SER A 96 12.28 -2.86 9.24
C SER A 96 11.75 -1.85 8.22
N GLN A 97 11.11 -2.31 7.14
CA GLN A 97 10.50 -1.43 6.13
C GLN A 97 9.43 -0.51 6.75
N ILE A 98 8.54 -1.05 7.60
CA ILE A 98 7.49 -0.28 8.26
C ILE A 98 8.07 0.76 9.23
N LYS A 99 9.02 0.34 10.08
CA LYS A 99 9.70 1.28 11.02
C LYS A 99 10.40 2.40 10.28
N ALA A 100 11.08 2.09 9.18
CA ALA A 100 11.74 3.11 8.36
C ALA A 100 10.75 4.05 7.68
N ALA A 101 9.68 3.52 7.06
CA ALA A 101 8.67 4.31 6.37
C ALA A 101 7.92 5.27 7.32
N LEU A 102 7.64 4.83 8.55
CA LEU A 102 6.89 5.61 9.55
C LEU A 102 7.79 6.49 10.44
N ASN A 103 9.10 6.44 10.28
CA ASN A 103 10.04 7.18 11.12
C ASN A 103 9.77 8.68 11.12
N GLY A 104 9.51 9.24 12.31
CA GLY A 104 9.26 10.66 12.53
C GLY A 104 7.88 11.16 12.09
N LEU A 105 6.95 10.25 11.77
CA LEU A 105 5.52 10.57 11.63
C LEU A 105 4.84 10.59 13.01
N THR A 106 3.87 11.46 13.17
CA THR A 106 3.00 11.50 14.35
C THR A 106 1.98 10.34 14.31
N SER A 107 1.41 9.98 15.47
CA SER A 107 0.34 8.97 15.54
C SER A 107 -0.86 9.31 14.65
N GLU A 108 -1.21 10.59 14.52
CA GLU A 108 -2.30 11.05 13.64
C GLU A 108 -1.97 10.88 12.16
N GLU A 109 -0.72 11.15 11.74
CA GLU A 109 -0.24 10.96 10.39
C GLU A 109 -0.21 9.48 10.02
N VAL A 110 0.24 8.63 10.94
CA VAL A 110 0.22 7.17 10.78
C VAL A 110 -1.23 6.67 10.65
N ALA A 111 -2.14 7.12 11.51
CA ALA A 111 -3.55 6.74 11.48
C ALA A 111 -4.26 7.12 10.15
N LYS A 112 -3.80 8.19 9.48
CA LYS A 112 -4.31 8.63 8.17
C LYS A 112 -3.69 7.87 7.00
N SER A 113 -2.54 7.24 7.19
CA SER A 113 -1.83 6.50 6.15
C SER A 113 -2.50 5.15 5.87
N ILE A 114 -2.14 4.55 4.75
CA ILE A 114 -2.55 3.19 4.38
C ILE A 114 -1.27 2.39 4.13
N ILE A 115 -1.24 1.13 4.57
CA ILE A 115 -0.15 0.20 4.26
C ILE A 115 -0.68 -0.85 3.28
N ALA A 116 0.13 -1.26 2.31
CA ALA A 116 -0.16 -2.36 1.40
C ALA A 116 0.92 -3.43 1.52
N TYR A 117 0.56 -4.60 1.98
CA TYR A 117 1.45 -5.75 2.06
C TYR A 117 1.49 -6.50 0.73
N GLU A 118 2.66 -6.58 0.13
CA GLU A 118 2.93 -7.27 -1.12
C GLU A 118 3.80 -8.50 -0.87
N PRO A 119 3.26 -9.74 -0.81
CA PRO A 119 4.08 -10.94 -0.92
C PRO A 119 4.67 -11.02 -2.35
N ILE A 120 5.85 -10.43 -2.57
CA ILE A 120 6.44 -10.22 -3.92
C ILE A 120 6.58 -11.55 -4.67
N TRP A 121 6.89 -12.63 -3.94
CA TRP A 121 6.99 -13.98 -4.46
C TRP A 121 5.67 -14.56 -5.02
N ALA A 122 4.53 -13.94 -4.68
CA ALA A 122 3.20 -14.34 -5.18
C ALA A 122 2.65 -13.40 -6.27
N ILE A 123 3.38 -12.33 -6.62
CA ILE A 123 2.92 -11.36 -7.64
C ILE A 123 3.35 -11.83 -9.02
N GLY A 124 2.38 -12.19 -9.88
CA GLY A 124 2.66 -12.57 -11.28
C GLY A 124 3.40 -13.90 -11.48
N THR A 125 3.66 -14.65 -10.43
CA THR A 125 4.45 -15.90 -10.49
C THR A 125 3.60 -17.18 -10.62
N GLY A 126 2.29 -17.06 -10.46
CA GLY A 126 1.37 -18.20 -10.34
C GLY A 126 1.35 -18.85 -8.95
N LYS A 127 2.25 -18.45 -8.03
CA LYS A 127 2.16 -18.81 -6.61
C LYS A 127 1.09 -17.94 -5.94
N THR A 128 0.45 -18.49 -4.92
CA THR A 128 -0.54 -17.78 -4.11
C THR A 128 -0.07 -17.74 -2.66
N CYS A 129 -0.17 -16.57 -2.03
CA CYS A 129 -0.15 -16.46 -0.59
C CYS A 129 -1.57 -16.78 -0.10
N ASP A 130 -1.75 -17.81 0.73
CA ASP A 130 -3.06 -18.11 1.28
C ASP A 130 -3.53 -16.98 2.21
N SER A 131 -4.84 -16.91 2.44
CA SER A 131 -5.46 -15.81 3.19
C SER A 131 -5.05 -15.80 4.66
N VAL A 132 -4.79 -16.98 5.24
CA VAL A 132 -4.39 -17.12 6.65
C VAL A 132 -2.97 -16.58 6.85
N GLU A 133 -2.03 -16.96 5.98
CA GLU A 133 -0.66 -16.43 6.04
C GLU A 133 -0.62 -14.93 5.73
N ALA A 134 -1.38 -14.47 4.73
CA ALA A 134 -1.52 -13.04 4.46
C ALA A 134 -2.01 -12.27 5.70
N ASN A 135 -3.04 -12.80 6.36
CA ASN A 135 -3.56 -12.21 7.59
C ASN A 135 -2.54 -12.23 8.73
N ARG A 136 -1.78 -13.32 8.88
CA ARG A 136 -0.71 -13.41 9.89
C ARG A 136 0.32 -12.31 9.73
N VAL A 137 0.79 -12.09 8.50
CA VAL A 137 1.78 -11.03 8.22
C VAL A 137 1.16 -9.64 8.42
N ILE A 138 -0.08 -9.42 7.98
CA ILE A 138 -0.78 -8.15 8.14
C ILE A 138 -1.03 -7.85 9.64
N ALA A 139 -1.40 -8.84 10.44
CA ALA A 139 -1.51 -8.70 11.89
C ALA A 139 -0.15 -8.33 12.53
N MET A 140 0.95 -8.94 12.08
CA MET A 140 2.30 -8.57 12.50
C MET A 140 2.62 -7.11 12.14
N ILE A 141 2.29 -6.66 10.91
CA ILE A 141 2.47 -5.26 10.50
C ILE A 141 1.69 -4.32 11.43
N ARG A 142 0.43 -4.64 11.74
CA ARG A 142 -0.40 -3.87 12.68
C ARG A 142 0.24 -3.83 14.07
N GLY A 143 0.86 -4.93 14.52
CA GLY A 143 1.65 -4.98 15.75
C GLY A 143 2.84 -4.03 15.74
N VAL A 144 3.57 -3.93 14.62
CA VAL A 144 4.68 -2.97 14.44
C VAL A 144 4.16 -1.53 14.46
N VAL A 145 3.04 -1.24 13.82
CA VAL A 145 2.40 0.09 13.89
C VAL A 145 2.06 0.45 15.32
N LYS A 146 1.50 -0.51 16.08
CA LYS A 146 1.19 -0.31 17.51
C LYS A 146 2.44 0.01 18.34
N GLU A 147 3.56 -0.64 18.04
CA GLU A 147 4.85 -0.39 18.70
C GLU A 147 5.36 1.04 18.44
N VAL A 148 5.28 1.52 17.18
CA VAL A 148 5.90 2.80 16.79
C VAL A 148 4.97 4.01 16.92
N ALA A 149 3.65 3.83 16.82
CA ALA A 149 2.69 4.94 16.77
C ALA A 149 1.55 4.83 17.80
N GLY A 150 1.51 3.74 18.57
CA GLY A 150 0.49 3.52 19.61
C GLY A 150 -0.74 2.75 19.12
N ALA A 151 -1.56 2.31 20.07
CA ALA A 151 -2.73 1.46 19.81
C ALA A 151 -3.78 2.18 18.94
N ASP A 152 -4.07 3.44 19.21
CA ASP A 152 -5.06 4.22 18.48
C ASP A 152 -4.73 4.35 16.99
N ALA A 153 -3.45 4.54 16.64
CA ALA A 153 -3.00 4.56 15.26
C ALA A 153 -3.12 3.17 14.60
N ALA A 154 -2.75 2.11 15.32
CA ALA A 154 -2.85 0.74 14.83
C ALA A 154 -4.29 0.28 14.58
N ASP A 155 -5.24 0.75 15.39
CA ASP A 155 -6.66 0.43 15.24
C ASP A 155 -7.32 1.21 14.08
N LYS A 156 -6.79 2.40 13.73
CA LYS A 156 -7.34 3.26 12.68
C LYS A 156 -6.71 3.06 11.30
N ILE A 157 -5.44 2.69 11.25
CA ILE A 157 -4.74 2.49 9.98
C ILE A 157 -5.35 1.33 9.19
N ARG A 158 -5.53 1.50 7.90
CA ARG A 158 -5.96 0.43 6.99
C ARG A 158 -4.75 -0.29 6.42
N ILE A 159 -4.79 -1.62 6.44
CA ILE A 159 -3.74 -2.46 5.87
C ILE A 159 -4.34 -3.33 4.78
N LEU A 160 -3.87 -3.12 3.56
CA LEU A 160 -4.35 -3.78 2.36
C LEU A 160 -3.49 -5.01 2.04
N TYR A 161 -4.13 -6.02 1.46
CA TYR A 161 -3.43 -7.12 0.82
C TYR A 161 -3.13 -6.76 -0.65
N GLY A 162 -1.85 -6.79 -1.03
CA GLY A 162 -1.34 -6.42 -2.36
C GLY A 162 -0.74 -7.59 -3.15
N GLY A 163 -1.04 -8.83 -2.78
CA GLY A 163 -0.64 -10.01 -3.54
C GLY A 163 -1.58 -10.32 -4.70
N SER A 164 -1.70 -11.60 -5.04
CA SER A 164 -2.60 -12.06 -6.11
C SER A 164 -4.06 -11.95 -5.66
N VAL A 165 -4.73 -10.88 -6.09
CA VAL A 165 -6.16 -10.65 -5.85
C VAL A 165 -6.95 -11.03 -7.09
N LYS A 166 -7.97 -11.88 -6.93
CA LYS A 166 -8.85 -12.37 -8.01
C LYS A 166 -10.29 -12.39 -7.54
N PRO A 167 -11.28 -12.40 -8.48
CA PRO A 167 -12.69 -12.57 -8.12
C PRO A 167 -12.98 -13.80 -7.25
N GLU A 168 -12.21 -14.88 -7.44
CA GLU A 168 -12.41 -16.15 -6.76
C GLU A 168 -11.83 -16.19 -5.34
N THR A 169 -10.92 -15.26 -4.99
CA THR A 169 -10.20 -15.26 -3.71
C THR A 169 -10.54 -14.09 -2.82
N ILE A 170 -11.18 -13.04 -3.34
CA ILE A 170 -11.39 -11.80 -2.59
C ILE A 170 -12.28 -11.99 -1.35
N GLU A 171 -13.33 -12.82 -1.44
CA GLU A 171 -14.22 -13.06 -0.31
C GLU A 171 -13.49 -13.70 0.86
N GLU A 172 -12.65 -14.71 0.60
CA GLU A 172 -11.84 -15.37 1.61
C GLU A 172 -10.81 -14.40 2.23
N GLN A 173 -10.17 -13.59 1.39
CA GLN A 173 -9.19 -12.57 1.84
C GLN A 173 -9.88 -11.53 2.73
N MET A 174 -11.03 -11.03 2.33
CA MET A 174 -11.77 -10.02 3.10
C MET A 174 -12.46 -10.58 4.35
N ALA A 175 -12.63 -11.89 4.45
CA ALA A 175 -13.14 -12.54 5.66
C ALA A 175 -12.12 -12.56 6.81
N GLN A 176 -10.85 -12.28 6.53
CA GLN A 176 -9.78 -12.25 7.54
C GLN A 176 -9.92 -11.02 8.47
N SER A 177 -9.41 -11.17 9.72
CA SER A 177 -9.58 -10.17 10.78
C SER A 177 -8.81 -8.87 10.56
N ASP A 178 -7.61 -8.96 9.97
CA ASP A 178 -6.67 -7.85 9.87
C ASP A 178 -6.54 -7.27 8.46
N ILE A 179 -7.15 -7.91 7.46
CA ILE A 179 -7.15 -7.43 6.07
C ILE A 179 -8.30 -6.43 5.89
N ASP A 180 -7.96 -5.15 5.70
CA ASP A 180 -8.94 -4.04 5.56
C ASP A 180 -9.33 -3.74 4.12
N GLY A 181 -8.68 -4.37 3.13
CA GLY A 181 -8.92 -4.14 1.73
C GLY A 181 -7.87 -4.79 0.84
N ALA A 182 -7.87 -4.44 -0.44
CA ALA A 182 -6.92 -4.99 -1.41
C ALA A 182 -6.32 -3.91 -2.31
N LEU A 183 -5.02 -4.06 -2.64
CA LEU A 183 -4.36 -3.33 -3.72
C LEU A 183 -4.36 -4.22 -4.96
N VAL A 184 -5.16 -3.87 -5.97
CA VAL A 184 -5.45 -4.74 -7.12
C VAL A 184 -4.68 -4.30 -8.35
N GLY A 185 -3.81 -5.17 -8.88
CA GLY A 185 -3.04 -4.96 -10.10
C GLY A 185 -3.80 -5.40 -11.37
N GLY A 186 -3.26 -6.37 -12.11
CA GLY A 186 -3.74 -6.82 -13.41
C GLY A 186 -5.23 -7.21 -13.49
N ALA A 187 -5.81 -7.70 -12.39
CA ALA A 187 -7.23 -8.04 -12.33
C ALA A 187 -8.17 -6.82 -12.44
N SER A 188 -7.64 -5.60 -12.21
CA SER A 188 -8.40 -4.35 -12.36
C SER A 188 -8.53 -3.88 -13.81
N LEU A 189 -7.76 -4.45 -14.75
CA LEU A 189 -7.75 -4.04 -16.15
C LEU A 189 -9.00 -4.48 -16.94
N LYS A 190 -9.79 -5.40 -16.38
CA LYS A 190 -11.05 -5.86 -16.97
C LYS A 190 -12.22 -5.47 -16.06
N ALA A 191 -13.14 -4.69 -16.58
CA ALA A 191 -14.29 -4.13 -15.83
C ALA A 191 -15.08 -5.21 -15.08
N ASP A 192 -15.41 -6.33 -15.76
CA ASP A 192 -16.18 -7.44 -15.14
C ASP A 192 -15.40 -8.10 -13.99
N SER A 193 -14.08 -8.30 -14.15
CA SER A 193 -13.22 -8.85 -13.11
C SER A 193 -13.17 -7.92 -11.90
N PHE A 194 -12.92 -6.65 -12.15
CA PHE A 194 -12.83 -5.66 -11.07
C PHE A 194 -14.18 -5.47 -10.34
N ALA A 195 -15.29 -5.44 -11.07
CA ALA A 195 -16.62 -5.35 -10.47
C ALA A 195 -16.92 -6.55 -9.55
N LYS A 196 -16.51 -7.77 -9.92
CA LYS A 196 -16.65 -8.96 -9.06
C LYS A 196 -15.78 -8.85 -7.81
N ILE A 197 -14.53 -8.37 -7.94
CA ILE A 197 -13.65 -8.12 -6.79
C ILE A 197 -14.28 -7.12 -5.83
N VAL A 198 -14.79 -5.98 -6.34
CA VAL A 198 -15.45 -4.97 -5.50
C VAL A 198 -16.67 -5.54 -4.77
N ARG A 199 -17.51 -6.34 -5.46
CA ARG A 199 -18.68 -6.96 -4.85
C ARG A 199 -18.31 -8.00 -3.79
N GLY A 200 -17.32 -8.84 -4.07
CA GLY A 200 -16.84 -9.84 -3.12
C GLY A 200 -16.09 -9.24 -1.90
N ALA A 201 -15.62 -7.99 -2.01
CA ALA A 201 -14.99 -7.27 -0.91
C ALA A 201 -15.99 -6.58 0.04
N LEU A 202 -17.28 -6.55 -0.29
CA LEU A 202 -18.30 -5.97 0.58
C LEU A 202 -18.59 -6.95 1.74
N LYS A 203 -18.29 -6.53 2.98
CA LYS A 203 -18.63 -7.23 4.21
C LYS A 203 -20.06 -6.91 4.65
#